data_73bfbe96c630cf518de6c5b6f482eb1e
#
_entry.id   73bfbe96c630cf518de6c5b6f482eb1e
#
_cell.length_a   1.000
_cell.length_b   1.000
_cell.length_c   1.000
_cell.angle_alpha   90.00
_cell.angle_beta   90.00
_cell.angle_gamma   90.00
#
_symmetry.space_group_name_H-M   'P 1'
#
loop_
_entity.id
_entity.type
_entity.pdbx_description
1 polymer ?
#
loop_
_entity_poly.entity_id
_entity_poly.type
_entity_poly.pdbx_seq_one_letter_code
_entity_poly.pdbx_strand_id
1 'polypeptide(L)'
;ISLFGNIFYFGYKTYIPKIKEFKDKHLLTDNFRRIIPVVNSFTKVDTGQVSPKSKDLIFGKKGNGEHITGFIPRRGTNDGPFAKPIFKDIKVMLIAHVDHKEIAMNLGDILKCKNGKYGYYTGLETYLGLKFTYEKGLLFNSPDPTMEIKEQLKNKQFDPNVKYIAIYLTPISKSAGDVKQKRVYYALKELLLQYDIALQCIEVEKM
;
A
#
# COMPACT_ATOMS: atom_id res chain seq x y z
N ILE A 1 31.64 -14.79 -5.62
CA ILE A 1 31.77 -14.56 -4.13
C ILE A 1 30.36 -14.21 -3.65
N SER A 2 29.73 -15.21 -3.01
CA SER A 2 28.35 -15.14 -2.54
C SER A 2 28.28 -14.20 -1.33
N LEU A 3 27.57 -13.06 -1.49
CA LEU A 3 27.26 -12.11 -0.41
C LEU A 3 26.06 -12.52 0.45
N PHE A 4 25.60 -13.77 0.35
CA PHE A 4 24.57 -14.36 1.22
C PHE A 4 25.18 -15.20 2.34
N GLY A 5 26.34 -14.75 2.83
CA GLY A 5 26.95 -15.31 4.03
C GLY A 5 26.15 -14.88 5.27
N ASN A 6 25.55 -15.87 5.92
CA ASN A 6 25.05 -15.82 7.28
C ASN A 6 23.82 -14.93 7.55
N ILE A 7 22.67 -15.39 7.09
CA ILE A 7 21.44 -15.14 7.85
C ILE A 7 21.59 -15.93 9.14
N PHE A 8 22.10 -15.29 10.20
CA PHE A 8 22.09 -15.87 11.53
C PHE A 8 20.63 -16.05 11.94
N TYR A 9 20.16 -17.28 11.95
CA TYR A 9 18.95 -17.66 12.67
C TYR A 9 19.21 -17.46 14.15
N PHE A 10 19.04 -16.24 14.62
CA PHE A 10 19.00 -15.99 16.06
C PHE A 10 17.75 -16.68 16.60
N GLY A 11 17.96 -17.76 17.34
CA GLY A 11 16.86 -18.50 17.95
C GLY A 11 16.09 -17.63 18.94
N TYR A 12 14.89 -18.08 19.30
CA TYR A 12 13.99 -17.46 20.27
C TYR A 12 14.71 -16.98 21.56
N LYS A 13 15.67 -17.78 22.07
CA LYS A 13 16.46 -17.44 23.24
C LYS A 13 17.30 -16.18 23.10
N THR A 14 17.70 -15.82 21.88
CA THR A 14 18.49 -14.61 21.61
C THR A 14 17.62 -13.38 21.42
N TYR A 15 16.43 -13.54 20.82
CA TYR A 15 15.54 -12.42 20.56
C TYR A 15 14.78 -11.95 21.79
N ILE A 16 14.33 -12.86 22.66
CA ILE A 16 13.49 -12.49 23.81
C ILE A 16 14.19 -11.52 24.76
N PRO A 17 15.48 -11.70 25.14
CA PRO A 17 16.18 -10.73 25.94
C PRO A 17 16.23 -9.33 25.29
N LYS A 18 16.54 -9.28 23.99
CA LYS A 18 16.60 -8.00 23.24
C LYS A 18 15.25 -7.31 23.16
N ILE A 19 14.16 -8.07 22.94
CA ILE A 19 12.81 -7.53 22.92
C ILE A 19 12.42 -7.01 24.31
N LYS A 20 12.79 -7.73 25.38
CA LYS A 20 12.56 -7.26 26.76
C LYS A 20 13.31 -5.97 27.04
N GLU A 21 14.60 -5.92 26.71
CA GLU A 21 15.42 -4.71 26.85
C GLU A 21 14.83 -3.53 26.09
N PHE A 22 14.44 -3.73 24.83
CA PHE A 22 13.79 -2.70 24.02
C PHE A 22 12.49 -2.22 24.67
N LYS A 23 11.65 -3.15 25.10
CA LYS A 23 10.40 -2.85 25.79
C LYS A 23 10.64 -1.98 27.02
N ASP A 24 11.56 -2.42 27.90
CA ASP A 24 11.81 -1.74 29.17
C ASP A 24 12.41 -0.36 28.95
N LYS A 25 13.31 -0.22 27.99
CA LYS A 25 14.00 1.02 27.66
C LYS A 25 13.12 2.06 26.92
N HIS A 26 12.20 1.61 26.07
CA HIS A 26 11.50 2.47 25.13
C HIS A 26 9.98 2.49 25.29
N LEU A 27 9.35 1.34 25.60
CA LEU A 27 7.90 1.23 25.63
C LEU A 27 7.30 1.34 27.02
N LEU A 28 8.07 1.03 28.08
CA LEU A 28 7.59 1.14 29.47
C LEU A 28 7.97 2.47 30.14
N THR A 29 8.47 3.44 29.38
CA THR A 29 8.70 4.79 29.90
C THR A 29 7.40 5.51 30.19
N ASP A 30 7.38 6.38 31.20
CA ASP A 30 6.17 7.14 31.58
C ASP A 30 5.62 7.98 30.41
N ASN A 31 6.52 8.58 29.61
CA ASN A 31 6.15 9.37 28.46
C ASN A 31 5.44 8.52 27.39
N PHE A 32 5.94 7.32 27.10
CA PHE A 32 5.34 6.44 26.10
C PHE A 32 3.98 5.90 26.59
N ARG A 33 3.93 5.43 27.85
CA ARG A 33 2.71 4.88 28.46
C ARG A 33 1.57 5.89 28.59
N ARG A 34 1.88 7.15 28.68
CA ARG A 34 0.87 8.22 28.72
C ARG A 34 0.16 8.36 27.37
N ILE A 35 0.83 8.01 26.28
CA ILE A 35 0.28 8.11 24.91
C ILE A 35 -0.30 6.76 24.47
N ILE A 36 0.42 5.67 24.72
CA ILE A 36 0.03 4.32 24.31
C ILE A 36 0.08 3.40 25.53
N PRO A 37 -1.07 2.86 25.97
CA PRO A 37 -1.08 1.91 27.08
C PRO A 37 -0.35 0.62 26.68
N VAL A 38 0.71 0.28 27.42
CA VAL A 38 1.51 -0.93 27.20
C VAL A 38 1.51 -1.77 28.47
N VAL A 39 1.19 -3.07 28.33
CA VAL A 39 1.23 -4.02 29.43
C VAL A 39 2.66 -4.56 29.66
N ASN A 40 2.96 -4.92 30.90
CA ASN A 40 4.30 -5.42 31.28
C ASN A 40 4.57 -6.86 30.81
N SER A 41 3.52 -7.62 30.51
CA SER A 41 3.62 -9.02 30.12
C SER A 41 3.64 -9.22 28.62
N PHE A 42 4.27 -10.29 28.17
CA PHE A 42 4.11 -10.80 26.81
C PHE A 42 3.03 -11.87 26.81
N THR A 43 2.11 -11.76 25.86
CA THR A 43 1.17 -12.84 25.61
C THR A 43 1.85 -13.89 24.72
N LYS A 44 1.92 -15.13 25.20
CA LYS A 44 2.37 -16.23 24.37
C LYS A 44 1.25 -16.56 23.38
N VAL A 45 1.53 -16.36 22.10
CA VAL A 45 0.67 -16.84 21.04
C VAL A 45 0.92 -18.34 20.86
N ASP A 46 -0.12 -19.13 20.95
CA ASP A 46 -0.02 -20.55 20.65
C ASP A 46 0.14 -20.73 19.14
N THR A 47 1.37 -21.03 18.72
CA THR A 47 1.72 -21.26 17.33
C THR A 47 1.08 -22.50 16.73
N GLY A 48 0.52 -23.39 17.55
CA GLY A 48 -0.24 -24.56 17.11
C GLY A 48 -1.55 -24.17 16.39
N GLN A 49 -2.07 -22.97 16.68
CA GLN A 49 -3.26 -22.42 15.99
C GLN A 49 -2.90 -21.61 14.73
N VAL A 50 -1.65 -21.22 14.59
CA VAL A 50 -1.16 -20.53 13.39
C VAL A 50 -0.54 -21.58 12.47
N SER A 51 -1.31 -22.05 11.50
CA SER A 51 -0.77 -22.97 10.50
C SER A 51 0.37 -22.26 9.73
N PRO A 52 1.62 -22.74 9.85
CA PRO A 52 2.74 -22.14 9.12
C PRO A 52 2.64 -22.34 7.60
N LYS A 53 1.66 -23.13 7.16
CA LYS A 53 1.38 -23.39 5.74
C LYS A 53 0.31 -22.49 5.15
N SER A 54 -0.42 -21.74 5.97
CA SER A 54 -1.49 -20.89 5.47
C SER A 54 -0.93 -19.56 5.00
N LYS A 55 -0.56 -19.49 3.73
CA LYS A 55 -0.40 -18.24 2.99
C LYS A 55 -1.71 -17.86 2.30
N ASP A 56 -2.83 -18.38 2.76
CA ASP A 56 -4.11 -18.14 2.16
C ASP A 56 -4.55 -16.70 2.42
N LEU A 57 -4.99 -16.06 1.36
CA LEU A 57 -5.65 -14.77 1.44
C LEU A 57 -7.06 -14.98 1.99
N ILE A 58 -7.53 -14.03 2.78
CA ILE A 58 -8.87 -14.02 3.31
C ILE A 58 -9.69 -13.03 2.50
N PHE A 59 -10.80 -13.51 1.94
CA PHE A 59 -11.70 -12.72 1.11
C PHE A 59 -13.02 -12.44 1.85
N GLY A 60 -14.01 -11.94 1.12
CA GLY A 60 -15.35 -11.70 1.61
C GLY A 60 -16.03 -12.96 2.17
N LYS A 61 -17.25 -12.78 2.64
CA LYS A 61 -18.01 -13.86 3.28
C LYS A 61 -18.91 -14.60 2.29
N LYS A 62 -19.03 -15.89 2.47
CA LYS A 62 -20.10 -16.70 1.88
C LYS A 62 -21.46 -16.36 2.50
N GLY A 63 -22.52 -16.84 1.88
CA GLY A 63 -23.88 -16.68 2.38
C GLY A 63 -24.11 -17.23 3.80
N ASN A 64 -23.29 -18.17 4.26
CA ASN A 64 -23.30 -18.71 5.64
C ASN A 64 -22.51 -17.85 6.66
N GLY A 65 -21.92 -16.74 6.22
CA GLY A 65 -21.15 -15.83 7.08
C GLY A 65 -19.67 -16.18 7.26
N GLU A 66 -19.20 -17.32 6.75
CA GLU A 66 -17.80 -17.71 6.81
C GLU A 66 -16.97 -16.97 5.75
N HIS A 67 -15.74 -16.58 6.11
CA HIS A 67 -14.81 -16.02 5.16
C HIS A 67 -14.28 -17.08 4.17
N ILE A 68 -14.12 -16.64 2.93
CA ILE A 68 -13.52 -17.46 1.89
C ILE A 68 -12.01 -17.31 1.99
N THR A 69 -11.31 -18.44 2.03
CA THR A 69 -9.84 -18.46 2.02
C THR A 69 -9.33 -19.06 0.73
N GLY A 70 -8.17 -18.60 0.27
CA GLY A 70 -7.56 -19.18 -0.91
C GLY A 70 -6.25 -18.50 -1.26
N PHE A 71 -5.41 -19.23 -1.98
CA PHE A 71 -4.08 -18.76 -2.39
C PHE A 71 -4.10 -17.90 -3.65
N ILE A 72 -5.16 -17.98 -4.44
CA ILE A 72 -5.21 -17.38 -5.77
C ILE A 72 -5.84 -15.99 -5.72
N PRO A 73 -5.08 -14.90 -6.03
CA PRO A 73 -5.60 -13.52 -6.01
C PRO A 73 -6.86 -13.30 -6.86
N ARG A 74 -7.05 -14.07 -7.96
CA ARG A 74 -8.25 -13.98 -8.81
C ARG A 74 -9.56 -14.24 -8.08
N ARG A 75 -9.54 -14.91 -6.93
CA ARG A 75 -10.74 -15.10 -6.09
C ARG A 75 -11.27 -13.79 -5.55
N GLY A 76 -10.42 -12.77 -5.37
CA GLY A 76 -10.87 -11.45 -4.96
C GLY A 76 -11.90 -10.82 -5.90
N THR A 77 -11.88 -11.20 -7.20
CA THR A 77 -12.86 -10.69 -8.19
C THR A 77 -14.25 -11.26 -7.97
N ASN A 78 -14.37 -12.48 -7.46
CA ASN A 78 -15.65 -13.16 -7.26
C ASN A 78 -16.14 -13.05 -5.82
N ASP A 79 -15.20 -13.09 -4.88
CA ASP A 79 -15.50 -13.22 -3.45
C ASP A 79 -15.44 -11.87 -2.73
N GLY A 80 -14.90 -10.85 -3.39
CA GLY A 80 -14.75 -9.50 -2.87
C GLY A 80 -13.69 -9.38 -1.76
N PRO A 81 -13.50 -8.17 -1.23
CA PRO A 81 -12.52 -7.90 -0.19
C PRO A 81 -12.97 -8.47 1.16
N PHE A 82 -12.00 -8.79 2.04
CA PHE A 82 -12.25 -9.22 3.42
C PHE A 82 -13.16 -8.26 4.18
N ALA A 83 -12.89 -6.96 4.07
CA ALA A 83 -13.71 -5.91 4.65
C ALA A 83 -14.12 -4.93 3.54
N LYS A 84 -15.37 -4.51 3.57
CA LYS A 84 -15.83 -3.46 2.66
C LYS A 84 -15.17 -2.13 3.03
N PRO A 85 -14.76 -1.33 2.05
CA PRO A 85 -14.26 0.02 2.31
C PRO A 85 -15.28 0.86 3.07
N ILE A 86 -14.78 1.62 4.02
CA ILE A 86 -15.62 2.52 4.85
C ILE A 86 -16.07 3.73 4.02
N PHE A 87 -15.23 4.15 3.06
CA PHE A 87 -15.48 5.34 2.25
C PHE A 87 -16.39 5.00 1.07
N LYS A 88 -17.39 5.86 0.84
CA LYS A 88 -18.31 5.72 -0.30
C LYS A 88 -17.75 6.36 -1.56
N ASP A 89 -17.09 7.51 -1.41
CA ASP A 89 -16.55 8.29 -2.52
C ASP A 89 -15.02 8.30 -2.47
N ILE A 90 -14.44 7.74 -3.51
CA ILE A 90 -12.99 7.68 -3.69
C ILE A 90 -12.64 8.34 -5.01
N LYS A 91 -11.63 9.22 -4.97
CA LYS A 91 -11.03 9.79 -6.17
C LYS A 91 -9.59 9.32 -6.33
N VAL A 92 -9.29 8.83 -7.53
CA VAL A 92 -7.96 8.38 -7.91
C VAL A 92 -7.28 9.48 -8.72
N MET A 93 -6.09 9.88 -8.29
CA MET A 93 -5.25 10.87 -8.95
C MET A 93 -3.99 10.19 -9.50
N LEU A 94 -3.76 10.30 -10.80
CA LEU A 94 -2.57 9.76 -11.43
C LEU A 94 -1.46 10.81 -11.45
N ILE A 95 -0.26 10.42 -11.06
CA ILE A 95 0.95 11.25 -11.09
C ILE A 95 1.92 10.60 -12.06
N ALA A 96 2.29 11.30 -13.14
CA ALA A 96 3.13 10.72 -14.18
C ALA A 96 4.06 11.78 -14.81
N HIS A 97 5.21 11.33 -15.31
CA HIS A 97 6.02 12.15 -16.21
C HIS A 97 5.25 12.44 -17.50
N VAL A 98 5.44 13.60 -18.09
CA VAL A 98 4.73 14.01 -19.32
C VAL A 98 4.89 13.00 -20.44
N ASP A 99 6.07 12.38 -20.59
CA ASP A 99 6.34 11.35 -21.61
C ASP A 99 5.55 10.06 -21.37
N HIS A 100 5.04 9.86 -20.16
CA HIS A 100 4.28 8.67 -19.78
C HIS A 100 2.77 8.94 -19.62
N LYS A 101 2.29 10.07 -20.16
CA LYS A 101 0.88 10.45 -20.08
C LYS A 101 -0.05 9.40 -20.67
N GLU A 102 0.30 8.82 -21.80
CA GLU A 102 -0.50 7.77 -22.44
C GLU A 102 -0.55 6.49 -21.59
N ILE A 103 0.58 6.12 -20.97
CA ILE A 103 0.64 4.99 -20.05
C ILE A 103 -0.28 5.23 -18.85
N ALA A 104 -0.29 6.46 -18.30
CA ALA A 104 -1.19 6.83 -17.21
C ALA A 104 -2.67 6.72 -17.61
N MET A 105 -3.03 7.14 -18.83
CA MET A 105 -4.39 7.01 -19.34
C MET A 105 -4.79 5.54 -19.51
N ASN A 106 -3.89 4.73 -20.08
CA ASN A 106 -4.10 3.28 -20.22
C ASN A 106 -4.28 2.59 -18.87
N LEU A 107 -3.48 2.97 -17.85
CA LEU A 107 -3.66 2.47 -16.50
C LEU A 107 -5.06 2.80 -15.97
N GLY A 108 -5.55 4.01 -16.20
CA GLY A 108 -6.90 4.41 -15.84
C GLY A 108 -7.97 3.49 -16.45
N ASP A 109 -7.81 3.13 -17.71
CA ASP A 109 -8.73 2.24 -18.41
C ASP A 109 -8.61 0.78 -17.90
N ILE A 110 -7.39 0.33 -17.58
CA ILE A 110 -7.16 -0.98 -16.94
C ILE A 110 -7.85 -1.04 -15.58
N LEU A 111 -7.66 -0.04 -14.73
CA LEU A 111 -8.27 0.00 -13.39
C LEU A 111 -9.79 -0.08 -13.44
N LYS A 112 -10.42 0.49 -14.47
CA LYS A 112 -11.87 0.41 -14.71
C LYS A 112 -12.31 -0.78 -15.56
N CYS A 113 -11.36 -1.57 -16.07
CA CYS A 113 -11.63 -2.69 -16.98
C CYS A 113 -12.48 -2.31 -18.21
N LYS A 114 -12.29 -1.10 -18.75
CA LYS A 114 -13.12 -0.57 -19.85
C LYS A 114 -13.07 -1.45 -21.11
N ASN A 115 -11.98 -2.15 -21.35
CA ASN A 115 -11.77 -2.89 -22.59
C ASN A 115 -12.02 -4.40 -22.46
N GLY A 116 -12.36 -4.92 -21.29
CA GLY A 116 -12.66 -6.33 -21.06
C GLY A 116 -11.51 -7.32 -21.42
N LYS A 117 -10.29 -6.81 -21.62
CA LYS A 117 -9.17 -7.54 -22.21
C LYS A 117 -8.28 -8.31 -21.22
N TYR A 118 -8.57 -8.23 -19.93
CA TYR A 118 -7.61 -8.67 -18.89
C TYR A 118 -8.00 -10.00 -18.24
N GLY A 119 -8.53 -10.90 -19.02
CA GLY A 119 -8.85 -12.26 -18.57
C GLY A 119 -9.87 -12.26 -17.44
N TYR A 120 -9.45 -12.72 -16.25
CA TYR A 120 -10.30 -12.79 -15.07
C TYR A 120 -10.37 -11.48 -14.26
N TYR A 121 -9.65 -10.43 -14.66
CA TYR A 121 -9.71 -9.13 -13.98
C TYR A 121 -10.91 -8.32 -14.45
N THR A 122 -11.80 -8.00 -13.54
CA THR A 122 -13.07 -7.32 -13.79
C THR A 122 -13.05 -5.84 -13.40
N GLY A 123 -11.88 -5.30 -13.09
CA GLY A 123 -11.69 -3.92 -12.68
C GLY A 123 -11.56 -3.76 -11.16
N LEU A 124 -10.87 -2.70 -10.77
CA LEU A 124 -10.59 -2.41 -9.36
C LEU A 124 -11.90 -2.14 -8.58
N GLU A 125 -12.89 -1.50 -9.20
CA GLU A 125 -14.18 -1.23 -8.57
C GLU A 125 -14.89 -2.52 -8.15
N THR A 126 -14.92 -3.51 -9.05
CA THR A 126 -15.51 -4.83 -8.76
C THR A 126 -14.68 -5.57 -7.70
N TYR A 127 -13.34 -5.51 -7.84
CA TYR A 127 -12.42 -6.18 -6.92
C TYR A 127 -12.54 -5.67 -5.48
N LEU A 128 -12.66 -4.37 -5.30
CA LEU A 128 -12.75 -3.72 -3.99
C LEU A 128 -14.19 -3.54 -3.50
N GLY A 129 -15.19 -3.77 -4.37
CA GLY A 129 -16.60 -3.55 -4.04
C GLY A 129 -16.93 -2.08 -3.77
N LEU A 130 -16.26 -1.17 -4.46
CA LEU A 130 -16.46 0.28 -4.34
C LEU A 130 -16.46 0.94 -5.74
N LYS A 131 -16.99 2.15 -5.80
CA LYS A 131 -16.87 3.00 -7.00
C LYS A 131 -15.83 4.07 -6.76
N PHE A 132 -15.11 4.45 -7.82
CA PHE A 132 -14.21 5.58 -7.77
C PHE A 132 -14.28 6.41 -9.06
N THR A 133 -13.91 7.67 -8.93
CA THR A 133 -13.76 8.60 -10.04
C THR A 133 -12.32 9.04 -10.15
N TYR A 134 -11.96 9.64 -11.29
CA TYR A 134 -10.63 10.22 -11.46
C TYR A 134 -10.67 11.71 -11.12
N GLU A 135 -9.70 12.11 -10.31
CA GLU A 135 -9.32 13.50 -10.17
C GLU A 135 -8.37 13.89 -11.31
N LYS A 136 -8.28 15.19 -11.63
CA LYS A 136 -7.30 15.68 -12.61
C LYS A 136 -5.90 15.22 -12.23
N GLY A 137 -5.24 14.48 -13.11
CA GLY A 137 -3.89 13.97 -12.93
C GLY A 137 -2.86 15.10 -12.79
N LEU A 138 -1.74 14.80 -12.15
CA LEU A 138 -0.61 15.68 -12.00
C LEU A 138 0.52 15.21 -12.92
N LEU A 139 0.96 16.07 -13.81
CA LEU A 139 2.07 15.79 -14.71
C LEU A 139 3.32 16.56 -14.26
N PHE A 140 4.48 15.97 -14.46
CA PHE A 140 5.77 16.57 -14.14
C PHE A 140 6.79 16.31 -15.25
N ASN A 141 7.84 17.13 -15.30
CA ASN A 141 8.92 17.05 -16.29
C ASN A 141 10.27 16.71 -15.67
N SER A 142 10.49 17.05 -14.41
CA SER A 142 11.79 16.88 -13.78
C SER A 142 12.04 15.44 -13.31
N PRO A 143 13.33 15.04 -13.19
CA PRO A 143 13.69 13.75 -12.59
C PRO A 143 13.27 13.58 -11.11
N ASP A 144 13.05 14.70 -10.40
CA ASP A 144 12.46 14.75 -9.07
C ASP A 144 11.16 15.54 -9.13
N PRO A 145 10.00 14.87 -9.10
CA PRO A 145 8.70 15.51 -9.26
C PRO A 145 8.23 16.30 -8.03
N THR A 146 8.93 16.18 -6.90
CA THR A 146 8.41 16.61 -5.59
C THR A 146 8.00 18.08 -5.59
N MET A 147 8.84 18.97 -6.14
CA MET A 147 8.56 20.40 -6.15
C MET A 147 7.44 20.77 -7.11
N GLU A 148 7.44 20.19 -8.33
CA GLU A 148 6.37 20.45 -9.31
C GLU A 148 5.01 19.98 -8.80
N ILE A 149 4.95 18.80 -8.17
CA ILE A 149 3.73 18.27 -7.59
C ILE A 149 3.28 19.11 -6.40
N LYS A 150 4.21 19.56 -5.55
CA LYS A 150 3.90 20.47 -4.45
C LYS A 150 3.22 21.76 -4.91
N GLU A 151 3.74 22.39 -5.95
CA GLU A 151 3.15 23.62 -6.50
C GLU A 151 1.75 23.36 -7.10
N GLN A 152 1.56 22.23 -7.80
CA GLN A 152 0.24 21.87 -8.33
C GLN A 152 -0.77 21.57 -7.24
N LEU A 153 -0.34 20.99 -6.11
CA LEU A 153 -1.22 20.66 -4.98
C LEU A 153 -1.64 21.91 -4.19
N LYS A 154 -0.76 22.93 -4.06
CA LYS A 154 -1.09 24.18 -3.36
C LYS A 154 -2.35 24.86 -3.88
N ASN A 155 -2.61 24.73 -5.17
CA ASN A 155 -3.75 25.36 -5.86
C ASN A 155 -4.98 24.46 -5.93
N LYS A 156 -4.93 23.24 -5.33
CA LYS A 156 -6.06 22.32 -5.29
C LYS A 156 -6.81 22.42 -3.98
N GLN A 157 -8.12 22.44 -4.09
CA GLN A 157 -9.02 22.28 -2.96
C GLN A 157 -9.49 20.82 -2.93
N PHE A 158 -9.29 20.15 -1.81
CA PHE A 158 -9.73 18.78 -1.59
C PHE A 158 -11.00 18.80 -0.73
N ASP A 159 -12.01 18.04 -1.16
CA ASP A 159 -13.22 17.84 -0.37
C ASP A 159 -12.91 16.92 0.83
N PRO A 160 -13.10 17.37 2.08
CA PRO A 160 -12.79 16.56 3.26
C PRO A 160 -13.66 15.30 3.39
N ASN A 161 -14.80 15.23 2.68
CA ASN A 161 -15.68 14.07 2.70
C ASN A 161 -15.30 13.02 1.65
N VAL A 162 -14.35 13.31 0.77
CA VAL A 162 -13.88 12.43 -0.30
C VAL A 162 -12.51 11.87 0.05
N LYS A 163 -12.33 10.58 -0.07
CA LYS A 163 -11.00 9.96 0.09
C LYS A 163 -10.23 9.99 -1.22
N TYR A 164 -9.03 10.55 -1.17
CA TYR A 164 -8.14 10.63 -2.33
C TYR A 164 -7.04 9.56 -2.24
N ILE A 165 -6.74 8.96 -3.38
CA ILE A 165 -5.64 8.00 -3.55
C ILE A 165 -4.82 8.46 -4.75
N ALA A 166 -3.52 8.61 -4.56
CA ALA A 166 -2.59 8.91 -5.65
C ALA A 166 -1.89 7.64 -6.13
N ILE A 167 -1.77 7.49 -7.45
CA ILE A 167 -0.94 6.46 -8.07
C ILE A 167 0.18 7.16 -8.82
N TYR A 168 1.41 6.99 -8.34
CA TYR A 168 2.62 7.52 -8.97
C TYR A 168 3.22 6.51 -9.93
N LEU A 169 3.27 6.87 -11.19
CA LEU A 169 3.97 6.14 -12.23
C LEU A 169 5.44 6.55 -12.22
N THR A 170 6.28 5.73 -11.57
CA THR A 170 7.70 6.04 -11.49
C THR A 170 8.44 5.62 -12.77
N PRO A 171 9.19 6.54 -13.38
CA PRO A 171 10.06 6.22 -14.50
C PRO A 171 11.33 5.47 -14.07
N ILE A 172 11.59 5.38 -12.76
CA ILE A 172 12.81 4.77 -12.20
C ILE A 172 12.50 3.35 -11.76
N SER A 173 13.22 2.37 -12.34
CA SER A 173 13.08 0.97 -11.97
C SER A 173 13.63 0.66 -10.58
N LYS A 174 12.91 -0.17 -9.84
CA LYS A 174 13.30 -0.64 -8.51
C LYS A 174 14.51 -1.58 -8.54
N SER A 175 14.73 -2.26 -9.67
CA SER A 175 15.85 -3.17 -9.90
C SER A 175 17.19 -2.44 -9.97
N ALA A 176 17.19 -1.14 -10.24
CA ALA A 176 18.40 -0.31 -10.28
C ALA A 176 19.04 -0.09 -8.89
N GLY A 177 18.46 -0.61 -7.81
CA GLY A 177 18.99 -0.45 -6.44
C GLY A 177 19.03 0.99 -5.96
N ASP A 178 18.27 1.85 -6.59
CA ASP A 178 18.48 3.28 -6.56
C ASP A 178 17.94 3.94 -5.29
N VAL A 179 18.86 4.47 -4.52
CA VAL A 179 18.58 5.35 -3.37
C VAL A 179 17.70 6.53 -3.80
N LYS A 180 17.87 7.00 -5.05
CA LYS A 180 17.13 8.13 -5.63
C LYS A 180 15.64 7.81 -5.77
N GLN A 181 15.27 6.62 -6.25
CA GLN A 181 13.86 6.21 -6.32
C GLN A 181 13.19 6.21 -4.95
N LYS A 182 13.87 5.64 -3.95
CA LYS A 182 13.35 5.63 -2.57
C LYS A 182 13.18 7.03 -2.02
N ARG A 183 14.14 7.91 -2.27
CA ARG A 183 14.08 9.31 -1.85
C ARG A 183 12.88 10.04 -2.45
N VAL A 184 12.67 9.94 -3.76
CA VAL A 184 11.54 10.54 -4.47
C VAL A 184 10.21 9.96 -3.94
N TYR A 185 10.14 8.64 -3.78
CA TYR A 185 8.94 7.99 -3.24
C TYR A 185 8.57 8.49 -1.84
N TYR A 186 9.55 8.56 -0.93
CA TYR A 186 9.28 9.01 0.44
C TYR A 186 8.94 10.51 0.49
N ALA A 187 9.60 11.33 -0.31
CA ALA A 187 9.30 12.76 -0.39
C ALA A 187 7.88 13.01 -0.92
N LEU A 188 7.46 12.31 -1.98
CA LEU A 188 6.09 12.38 -2.49
C LEU A 188 5.07 11.85 -1.48
N LYS A 189 5.40 10.76 -0.80
CA LYS A 189 4.53 10.18 0.22
C LYS A 189 4.30 11.14 1.38
N GLU A 190 5.36 11.76 1.88
CA GLU A 190 5.28 12.78 2.94
C GLU A 190 4.47 13.98 2.49
N LEU A 191 4.72 14.49 1.29
CA LEU A 191 3.98 15.60 0.71
C LEU A 191 2.47 15.29 0.62
N LEU A 192 2.11 14.14 0.06
CA LEU A 192 0.71 13.76 -0.14
C LEU A 192 -0.03 13.47 1.17
N LEU A 193 0.68 12.96 2.19
CA LEU A 193 0.11 12.73 3.53
C LEU A 193 -0.33 14.04 4.19
N GLN A 194 0.30 15.20 3.87
CA GLN A 194 -0.14 16.51 4.37
C GLN A 194 -1.56 16.86 3.89
N TYR A 195 -2.01 16.25 2.81
CA TYR A 195 -3.35 16.40 2.23
C TYR A 195 -4.25 15.17 2.50
N ASP A 196 -3.86 14.27 3.40
CA ASP A 196 -4.54 12.99 3.67
C ASP A 196 -4.71 12.09 2.42
N ILE A 197 -3.75 12.15 1.50
CA ILE A 197 -3.75 11.37 0.26
C ILE A 197 -2.81 10.18 0.39
N ALA A 198 -3.34 8.97 0.26
CA ALA A 198 -2.54 7.74 0.22
C ALA A 198 -1.81 7.61 -1.12
N LEU A 199 -0.53 7.18 -1.10
CA LEU A 199 0.28 6.98 -2.30
C LEU A 199 0.55 5.50 -2.58
N GLN A 200 0.24 5.07 -3.80
CA GLN A 200 0.69 3.82 -4.40
C GLN A 200 1.67 4.14 -5.52
N CYS A 201 2.76 3.37 -5.62
CA CYS A 201 3.76 3.53 -6.68
C CYS A 201 3.73 2.32 -7.63
N ILE A 202 3.77 2.60 -8.93
CA ILE A 202 3.84 1.60 -10.00
C ILE A 202 5.01 1.95 -10.90
N GLU A 203 5.85 0.98 -11.25
CA GLU A 203 6.96 1.18 -12.18
C GLU A 203 6.44 1.13 -13.63
N VAL A 204 6.82 2.14 -14.43
CA VAL A 204 6.43 2.21 -15.85
C VAL A 204 6.89 0.99 -16.63
N GLU A 205 8.09 0.47 -16.34
CA GLU A 205 8.64 -0.73 -16.99
C GLU A 205 7.81 -2.01 -16.78
N LYS A 206 6.90 -2.02 -15.83
CA LYS A 206 6.06 -3.19 -15.50
C LYS A 206 4.64 -3.07 -16.02
N MET A 207 4.38 -2.05 -16.80
CA MET A 207 3.10 -1.81 -17.45
C MET A 207 3.14 -2.18 -18.92
#